data_6c927e1bd2bcbecb54ae005a84ee2ca9
#
_entry.id   6c927e1bd2bcbecb54ae005a84ee2ca9
#
_cell.length_a   1.000
_cell.length_b   1.000
_cell.length_c   1.000
_cell.angle_alpha   90.00
_cell.angle_beta   90.00
_cell.angle_gamma   90.00
#
_symmetry.space_group_name_H-M   'P 1'
#
loop_
_entity.id
_entity.type
_entity.pdbx_description
1 polymer ?
#
loop_
_entity_poly.entity_id
_entity_poly.type
_entity_poly.pdbx_seq_one_letter_code
_entity_poly.pdbx_strand_id
1 'polypeptide(L)'
;MMNHRWIEEHVDAFIADNREALIRDLKTVIDIDSVEAPAEPNAPYGPGVRKALDAALEIARNLGLEAGECDGYMGYADVKGVSETQLATIAHLDVVPAGNGWNSDPFGMIEKDGWLIGRGVSDDKGPALLTLYMAKFFKEYCDQTGETLPYTLRVLLGCSEETGMTYVDYYLERNPMPAFCFTPDADFPVGYGEKGGFGGAFV
;
A
#
# COMPACT_ATOMS: atom_id res chain seq x y z
N MET A 1 22.20 -2.27 15.47
CA MET A 1 21.12 -1.28 15.75
C MET A 1 21.07 -0.37 14.55
N MET A 2 19.92 -0.23 13.89
CA MET A 2 19.80 0.57 12.67
C MET A 2 20.34 1.99 12.88
N ASN A 3 21.14 2.47 11.95
CA ASN A 3 21.81 3.78 12.06
C ASN A 3 20.85 4.90 11.66
N HIS A 4 20.17 5.52 12.62
CA HIS A 4 19.28 6.66 12.38
C HIS A 4 19.93 7.80 11.57
N ARG A 5 21.22 8.03 11.76
CA ARG A 5 21.95 9.04 11.04
C ARG A 5 22.04 8.73 9.55
N TRP A 6 22.18 7.46 9.17
CA TRP A 6 22.16 7.06 7.77
C TRP A 6 20.82 7.41 7.10
N ILE A 7 19.69 7.18 7.80
CA ILE A 7 18.35 7.52 7.28
C ILE A 7 18.27 9.02 7.02
N GLU A 8 18.63 9.85 8.01
CA GLU A 8 18.59 11.32 7.90
C GLU A 8 19.46 11.85 6.75
N GLU A 9 20.61 11.22 6.52
CA GLU A 9 21.56 11.62 5.47
C GLU A 9 21.15 11.20 4.06
N HIS A 10 20.28 10.17 3.89
CA HIS A 10 19.97 9.57 2.59
C HIS A 10 18.52 9.72 2.13
N VAL A 11 17.57 10.00 3.04
CA VAL A 11 16.14 9.99 2.70
C VAL A 11 15.77 11.03 1.63
N ASP A 12 16.31 12.25 1.72
CA ASP A 12 15.99 13.32 0.76
C ASP A 12 16.51 13.00 -0.64
N ALA A 13 17.73 12.46 -0.74
CA ALA A 13 18.31 12.03 -2.01
C ALA A 13 17.50 10.86 -2.60
N PHE A 14 17.14 9.88 -1.77
CA PHE A 14 16.30 8.76 -2.21
C PHE A 14 14.96 9.24 -2.76
N ILE A 15 14.28 10.17 -2.09
CA ILE A 15 13.00 10.74 -2.56
C ILE A 15 13.21 11.44 -3.91
N ALA A 16 14.24 12.27 -4.03
CA ALA A 16 14.54 12.99 -5.27
C ALA A 16 14.81 12.02 -6.44
N ASP A 17 15.65 11.01 -6.22
CA ASP A 17 16.06 10.05 -7.24
C ASP A 17 14.93 9.10 -7.68
N ASN A 18 13.98 8.83 -6.79
CA ASN A 18 12.88 7.90 -7.07
C ASN A 18 11.56 8.57 -7.44
N ARG A 19 11.44 9.90 -7.35
CA ARG A 19 10.17 10.62 -7.57
C ARG A 19 9.51 10.27 -8.90
N GLU A 20 10.24 10.32 -10.00
CA GLU A 20 9.69 10.03 -11.33
C GLU A 20 9.26 8.57 -11.50
N ALA A 21 10.02 7.64 -10.90
CA ALA A 21 9.68 6.22 -10.91
C ALA A 21 8.38 5.98 -10.10
N LEU A 22 8.30 6.54 -8.90
CA LEU A 22 7.11 6.46 -8.05
C LEU A 22 5.86 7.00 -8.79
N ILE A 23 5.95 8.14 -9.46
CA ILE A 23 4.81 8.71 -10.20
C ILE A 23 4.38 7.80 -11.35
N ARG A 24 5.32 7.19 -12.09
CA ARG A 24 4.99 6.22 -13.15
C ARG A 24 4.31 4.97 -12.60
N ASP A 25 4.84 4.43 -11.51
CA ASP A 25 4.29 3.25 -10.86
C ASP A 25 2.91 3.54 -10.26
N LEU A 26 2.75 4.69 -9.61
CA LEU A 26 1.47 5.15 -9.09
C LEU A 26 0.44 5.27 -10.23
N LYS A 27 0.84 5.89 -11.35
CA LYS A 27 -0.05 6.00 -12.51
C LYS A 27 -0.52 4.63 -13.00
N THR A 28 0.36 3.64 -13.02
CA THR A 28 0.01 2.26 -13.43
C THR A 28 -1.13 1.69 -12.58
N VAL A 29 -1.12 1.97 -11.28
CA VAL A 29 -2.16 1.45 -10.35
C VAL A 29 -3.41 2.34 -10.35
N ILE A 30 -3.27 3.67 -10.47
CA ILE A 30 -4.40 4.60 -10.53
C ILE A 30 -5.22 4.41 -11.81
N ASP A 31 -4.58 4.13 -12.94
CA ASP A 31 -5.25 3.92 -14.23
C ASP A 31 -6.07 2.60 -14.28
N ILE A 32 -6.12 1.87 -13.18
CA ILE A 32 -6.98 0.69 -13.02
C ILE A 32 -8.21 1.07 -12.20
N ASP A 33 -9.40 0.91 -12.80
CA ASP A 33 -10.67 0.97 -12.05
C ASP A 33 -10.74 -0.25 -11.11
N SER A 34 -10.52 -0.01 -9.83
CA SER A 34 -10.56 -1.00 -8.75
C SER A 34 -11.72 -0.79 -7.78
N VAL A 35 -12.82 -0.24 -8.27
CA VAL A 35 -14.09 -0.28 -7.55
C VAL A 35 -14.49 -1.74 -7.35
N GLU A 36 -14.92 -2.09 -6.13
CA GLU A 36 -15.37 -3.46 -5.83
C GLU A 36 -16.50 -3.89 -6.75
N ALA A 37 -16.42 -5.12 -7.22
CA ALA A 37 -17.36 -5.74 -8.12
C ALA A 37 -17.66 -7.19 -7.67
N PRO A 38 -18.68 -7.85 -8.25
CA PRO A 38 -18.97 -9.23 -7.93
C PRO A 38 -17.74 -10.13 -8.04
N ALA A 39 -17.63 -11.06 -7.08
CA ALA A 39 -16.51 -11.99 -7.02
C ALA A 39 -16.42 -12.88 -8.28
N GLU A 40 -15.19 -13.08 -8.70
CA GLU A 40 -14.82 -14.01 -9.77
C GLU A 40 -13.74 -15.00 -9.27
N PRO A 41 -13.44 -16.10 -9.98
CA PRO A 41 -12.35 -17.00 -9.60
C PRO A 41 -11.03 -16.24 -9.43
N ASN A 42 -10.39 -16.38 -8.25
CA ASN A 42 -9.17 -15.66 -7.83
C ASN A 42 -9.30 -14.13 -7.74
N ALA A 43 -10.50 -13.59 -7.76
CA ALA A 43 -10.81 -12.17 -7.66
C ALA A 43 -12.00 -11.96 -6.70
N PRO A 44 -11.81 -12.15 -5.38
CA PRO A 44 -12.92 -12.13 -4.40
C PRO A 44 -13.65 -10.79 -4.35
N TYR A 45 -12.99 -9.70 -4.74
CA TYR A 45 -13.52 -8.34 -4.78
C TYR A 45 -13.66 -7.79 -6.20
N GLY A 46 -13.69 -8.70 -7.19
CA GLY A 46 -13.85 -8.37 -8.60
C GLY A 46 -12.54 -8.19 -9.38
N PRO A 47 -12.65 -8.24 -10.72
CA PRO A 47 -11.46 -8.27 -11.59
C PRO A 47 -10.63 -6.97 -11.57
N GLY A 48 -11.25 -5.82 -11.31
CA GLY A 48 -10.57 -4.53 -11.21
C GLY A 48 -9.63 -4.47 -10.02
N VAL A 49 -10.12 -4.87 -8.84
CA VAL A 49 -9.32 -4.95 -7.61
C VAL A 49 -8.19 -5.97 -7.77
N ARG A 50 -8.48 -7.15 -8.35
CA ARG A 50 -7.46 -8.16 -8.64
C ARG A 50 -6.35 -7.62 -9.55
N LYS A 51 -6.71 -6.88 -10.59
CA LYS A 51 -5.75 -6.25 -11.51
C LYS A 51 -4.87 -5.22 -10.80
N ALA A 52 -5.45 -4.42 -9.90
CA ALA A 52 -4.70 -3.46 -9.10
C ALA A 52 -3.71 -4.15 -8.15
N LEU A 53 -4.13 -5.26 -7.51
CA LEU A 53 -3.26 -6.09 -6.69
C LEU A 53 -2.09 -6.67 -7.48
N ASP A 54 -2.37 -7.27 -8.64
CA ASP A 54 -1.33 -7.84 -9.51
C ASP A 54 -0.31 -6.80 -9.94
N ALA A 55 -0.76 -5.60 -10.32
CA ALA A 55 0.11 -4.49 -10.71
C ALA A 55 0.99 -4.02 -9.54
N ALA A 56 0.42 -3.86 -8.35
CA ALA A 56 1.18 -3.45 -7.16
C ALA A 56 2.21 -4.50 -6.74
N LEU A 57 1.88 -5.79 -6.83
CA LEU A 57 2.81 -6.90 -6.55
C LEU A 57 3.92 -7.00 -7.59
N GLU A 58 3.64 -6.72 -8.86
CA GLU A 58 4.67 -6.64 -9.90
C GLU A 58 5.63 -5.47 -9.63
N ILE A 59 5.09 -4.29 -9.28
CA ILE A 59 5.90 -3.14 -8.86
C ILE A 59 6.78 -3.53 -7.66
N ALA A 60 6.23 -4.16 -6.63
CA ALA A 60 6.99 -4.59 -5.46
C ALA A 60 8.17 -5.50 -5.83
N ARG A 61 7.95 -6.47 -6.74
CA ARG A 61 9.03 -7.35 -7.25
C ARG A 61 10.10 -6.57 -8.03
N ASN A 62 9.68 -5.62 -8.85
CA ASN A 62 10.60 -4.76 -9.60
C ASN A 62 11.43 -3.84 -8.69
N LEU A 63 10.90 -3.47 -7.53
CA LEU A 63 11.61 -2.76 -6.45
C LEU A 63 12.55 -3.69 -5.66
N GLY A 64 12.60 -4.98 -5.98
CA GLY A 64 13.45 -5.99 -5.34
C GLY A 64 12.91 -6.53 -4.02
N LEU A 65 11.61 -6.36 -3.74
CA LEU A 65 10.96 -6.87 -2.53
C LEU A 65 10.47 -8.32 -2.74
N GLU A 66 10.40 -9.09 -1.66
CA GLU A 66 9.79 -10.42 -1.69
C GLU A 66 8.27 -10.27 -1.61
N ALA A 67 7.58 -10.40 -2.75
CA ALA A 67 6.15 -10.17 -2.83
C ALA A 67 5.34 -11.45 -3.04
N GLY A 68 4.23 -11.53 -2.32
CA GLY A 68 3.25 -12.62 -2.40
C GLY A 68 1.83 -12.14 -2.10
N GLU A 69 0.88 -13.08 -2.07
CA GLU A 69 -0.52 -12.74 -1.83
C GLU A 69 -1.29 -13.88 -1.15
N CYS A 70 -2.46 -13.60 -0.62
CA CYS A 70 -3.41 -14.51 -0.01
C CYS A 70 -4.68 -14.58 -0.86
N ASP A 71 -4.72 -15.48 -1.84
CA ASP A 71 -5.89 -15.84 -2.65
C ASP A 71 -6.68 -14.65 -3.21
N GLY A 72 -5.98 -13.55 -3.54
CA GLY A 72 -6.58 -12.31 -4.06
C GLY A 72 -7.25 -11.41 -3.00
N TYR A 73 -7.23 -11.80 -1.73
CA TYR A 73 -7.77 -10.98 -0.63
C TYR A 73 -6.81 -9.88 -0.20
N MET A 74 -5.53 -10.21 -0.07
CA MET A 74 -4.49 -9.29 0.39
C MET A 74 -3.14 -9.64 -0.25
N GLY A 75 -2.40 -8.63 -0.68
CA GLY A 75 -1.00 -8.76 -1.05
C GLY A 75 -0.06 -8.41 0.09
N TYR A 76 1.20 -8.82 -0.04
CA TYR A 76 2.26 -8.40 0.85
C TYR A 76 3.60 -8.28 0.13
N ALA A 77 4.47 -7.41 0.66
CA ALA A 77 5.84 -7.27 0.20
C ALA A 77 6.77 -7.09 1.41
N ASP A 78 7.86 -7.86 1.43
CA ASP A 78 8.77 -7.97 2.56
C ASP A 78 10.18 -7.48 2.25
N VAL A 79 10.77 -6.81 3.25
CA VAL A 79 12.23 -6.77 3.47
C VAL A 79 12.52 -7.66 4.67
N LYS A 80 13.11 -8.83 4.40
CA LYS A 80 13.38 -9.82 5.45
C LYS A 80 14.38 -9.30 6.48
N GLY A 81 14.04 -9.49 7.75
CA GLY A 81 14.88 -9.21 8.89
C GLY A 81 15.51 -10.46 9.50
N VAL A 82 16.28 -10.25 10.57
CA VAL A 82 16.85 -11.36 11.38
C VAL A 82 15.73 -12.17 12.06
N SER A 83 14.65 -11.50 12.45
CA SER A 83 13.49 -12.10 13.12
C SER A 83 12.31 -12.20 12.18
N GLU A 84 11.52 -13.26 12.33
CA GLU A 84 10.21 -13.44 11.70
C GLU A 84 9.14 -12.47 12.25
N THR A 85 9.44 -11.77 13.36
CA THR A 85 8.56 -10.73 13.89
C THR A 85 8.38 -9.64 12.85
N GLN A 86 7.12 -9.27 12.58
CA GLN A 86 6.78 -8.31 11.55
C GLN A 86 6.47 -6.93 12.13
N LEU A 87 7.07 -5.90 11.54
CA LEU A 87 6.59 -4.52 11.61
C LEU A 87 5.93 -4.23 10.27
N ALA A 88 4.65 -3.87 10.28
CA ALA A 88 3.89 -3.75 9.06
C ALA A 88 3.31 -2.35 8.83
N THR A 89 3.08 -2.04 7.56
CA THR A 89 2.10 -1.04 7.12
C THR A 89 0.93 -1.77 6.50
N ILE A 90 -0.26 -1.18 6.56
CA ILE A 90 -1.44 -1.66 5.83
C ILE A 90 -2.07 -0.49 5.11
N ALA A 91 -2.27 -0.66 3.81
CA ALA A 91 -2.89 0.28 2.89
C ALA A 91 -3.82 -0.50 1.96
N HIS A 92 -4.69 0.15 1.20
CA HIS A 92 -5.61 -0.57 0.32
C HIS A 92 -5.54 -0.13 -1.16
N LEU A 93 -6.02 -1.01 -2.04
CA LEU A 93 -5.96 -0.84 -3.48
C LEU A 93 -7.34 -0.71 -4.14
N ASP A 94 -8.40 -1.08 -3.41
CA ASP A 94 -9.76 -0.79 -3.82
C ASP A 94 -10.08 0.70 -3.65
N VAL A 95 -11.10 1.17 -4.32
CA VAL A 95 -11.52 2.57 -4.29
C VAL A 95 -13.04 2.67 -4.36
N VAL A 96 -13.60 3.72 -3.76
CA VAL A 96 -15.02 4.03 -3.97
C VAL A 96 -15.30 4.44 -5.43
N PRO A 97 -16.55 4.30 -5.92
CA PRO A 97 -16.94 4.80 -7.23
C PRO A 97 -16.51 6.26 -7.45
N ALA A 98 -16.09 6.58 -8.66
CA ALA A 98 -15.59 7.92 -8.97
C ALA A 98 -16.58 9.05 -8.66
N GLY A 99 -17.88 8.79 -8.83
CA GLY A 99 -18.91 9.81 -8.70
C GLY A 99 -18.90 10.81 -9.87
N ASN A 100 -19.45 12.00 -9.62
CA ASN A 100 -19.58 13.07 -10.61
C ASN A 100 -18.64 14.25 -10.30
N GLY A 101 -18.44 15.13 -11.26
CA GLY A 101 -17.74 16.41 -11.07
C GLY A 101 -16.25 16.38 -11.43
N TRP A 102 -15.75 15.30 -11.98
CA TRP A 102 -14.39 15.22 -12.49
C TRP A 102 -14.22 16.05 -13.76
N ASN A 103 -13.09 16.77 -13.85
CA ASN A 103 -12.69 17.51 -15.06
C ASN A 103 -11.70 16.72 -15.93
N SER A 104 -11.32 15.53 -15.51
CA SER A 104 -10.46 14.57 -16.20
C SER A 104 -10.97 13.17 -15.93
N ASP A 105 -10.46 12.16 -16.63
CA ASP A 105 -10.75 10.77 -16.33
C ASP A 105 -10.27 10.43 -14.90
N PRO A 106 -11.16 10.02 -13.99
CA PRO A 106 -10.78 9.64 -12.64
C PRO A 106 -9.81 8.45 -12.57
N PHE A 107 -9.85 7.55 -13.55
CA PHE A 107 -8.95 6.42 -13.72
C PHE A 107 -7.90 6.66 -14.82
N GLY A 108 -7.54 7.92 -15.03
CA GLY A 108 -6.48 8.35 -15.91
C GLY A 108 -5.64 9.41 -15.21
N MET A 109 -4.72 8.98 -14.31
CA MET A 109 -3.94 9.92 -13.49
C MET A 109 -3.20 10.94 -14.34
N ILE A 110 -3.35 12.22 -13.99
CA ILE A 110 -2.61 13.34 -14.58
C ILE A 110 -1.80 14.09 -13.52
N GLU A 111 -0.67 14.65 -13.94
CA GLU A 111 0.07 15.66 -13.17
C GLU A 111 -0.24 17.03 -13.77
N LYS A 112 -0.74 17.95 -12.92
CA LYS A 112 -1.09 19.31 -13.34
C LYS A 112 -0.83 20.31 -12.21
N ASP A 113 -0.08 21.36 -12.50
CA ASP A 113 0.21 22.45 -11.56
C ASP A 113 0.82 21.97 -10.22
N GLY A 114 1.61 20.88 -10.26
CA GLY A 114 2.22 20.28 -9.08
C GLY A 114 1.30 19.31 -8.31
N TRP A 115 0.08 19.05 -8.80
CA TRP A 115 -0.86 18.09 -8.22
C TRP A 115 -0.94 16.82 -9.06
N LEU A 116 -1.03 15.69 -8.37
CA LEU A 116 -1.45 14.41 -8.96
C LEU A 116 -2.96 14.28 -8.78
N ILE A 117 -3.68 14.06 -9.87
CA ILE A 117 -5.15 14.04 -9.89
C ILE A 117 -5.61 12.70 -10.44
N GLY A 118 -6.37 11.93 -9.64
CA GLY A 118 -6.95 10.64 -9.99
C GLY A 118 -7.63 10.00 -8.80
N ARG A 119 -8.58 9.08 -9.02
CA ARG A 119 -9.23 8.32 -7.95
C ARG A 119 -8.22 7.37 -7.32
N GLY A 120 -8.03 7.47 -5.97
CA GLY A 120 -7.07 6.66 -5.23
C GLY A 120 -5.68 7.31 -5.06
N VAL A 121 -5.44 8.51 -5.60
CA VAL A 121 -4.14 9.20 -5.39
C VAL A 121 -3.90 9.52 -3.92
N SER A 122 -4.94 9.93 -3.19
CA SER A 122 -4.88 10.23 -1.76
C SER A 122 -5.36 9.04 -0.92
N ASP A 123 -6.38 8.34 -1.37
CA ASP A 123 -7.12 7.31 -0.67
C ASP A 123 -7.30 6.10 -1.60
N ASP A 124 -6.51 5.04 -1.47
CA ASP A 124 -5.29 4.87 -0.64
C ASP A 124 -4.12 4.30 -1.48
N LYS A 125 -4.30 4.20 -2.83
CA LYS A 125 -3.26 3.69 -3.76
C LYS A 125 -1.96 4.49 -3.69
N GLY A 126 -2.05 5.82 -3.48
CA GLY A 126 -0.88 6.67 -3.30
C GLY A 126 -0.06 6.28 -2.10
N PRO A 127 -0.63 6.31 -0.88
CA PRO A 127 0.03 5.81 0.33
C PRO A 127 0.49 4.35 0.22
N ALA A 128 -0.29 3.46 -0.43
CA ALA A 128 0.13 2.08 -0.68
C ALA A 128 1.45 2.01 -1.46
N LEU A 129 1.59 2.76 -2.54
CA LEU A 129 2.83 2.82 -3.33
C LEU A 129 3.97 3.50 -2.55
N LEU A 130 3.68 4.53 -1.75
CA LEU A 130 4.69 5.16 -0.89
C LEU A 130 5.27 4.17 0.11
N THR A 131 4.47 3.26 0.68
CA THR A 131 4.97 2.23 1.59
C THR A 131 5.84 1.19 0.90
N LEU A 132 5.58 0.85 -0.37
CA LEU A 132 6.49 0.01 -1.17
C LEU A 132 7.84 0.70 -1.41
N TYR A 133 7.83 2.00 -1.70
CA TYR A 133 9.07 2.77 -1.85
C TYR A 133 9.80 2.98 -0.52
N MET A 134 9.09 3.11 0.59
CA MET A 134 9.69 3.06 1.93
C MET A 134 10.39 1.71 2.16
N ALA A 135 9.76 0.60 1.83
CA ALA A 135 10.38 -0.72 1.93
C ALA A 135 11.62 -0.84 1.03
N LYS A 136 11.58 -0.31 -0.21
CA LYS A 136 12.75 -0.21 -1.09
C LYS A 136 13.89 0.57 -0.43
N PHE A 137 13.61 1.70 0.22
CA PHE A 137 14.62 2.48 0.93
C PHE A 137 15.35 1.65 2.01
N PHE A 138 14.60 0.89 2.81
CA PHE A 138 15.18 0.01 3.82
C PHE A 138 15.92 -1.18 3.21
N LYS A 139 15.48 -1.68 2.07
CA LYS A 139 16.22 -2.69 1.33
C LYS A 139 17.57 -2.14 0.86
N GLU A 140 17.58 -0.94 0.28
CA GLU A 140 18.82 -0.28 -0.14
C GLU A 140 19.77 -0.01 1.05
N TYR A 141 19.23 0.36 2.21
CA TYR A 141 20.01 0.44 3.44
C TYR A 141 20.74 -0.89 3.73
N CYS A 142 20.02 -2.01 3.69
CA CYS A 142 20.61 -3.31 3.93
C CYS A 142 21.68 -3.65 2.89
N ASP A 143 21.40 -3.40 1.60
CA ASP A 143 22.30 -3.69 0.50
C ASP A 143 23.61 -2.86 0.57
N GLN A 144 23.51 -1.59 0.96
CA GLN A 144 24.65 -0.67 1.02
C GLN A 144 25.50 -0.85 2.28
N THR A 145 24.87 -1.15 3.41
CA THR A 145 25.57 -1.27 4.71
C THR A 145 26.01 -2.69 5.03
N GLY A 146 25.41 -3.70 4.39
CA GLY A 146 25.55 -5.11 4.75
C GLY A 146 24.85 -5.46 6.07
N GLU A 147 24.08 -4.54 6.66
CA GLU A 147 23.26 -4.80 7.85
C GLU A 147 21.94 -5.47 7.46
N THR A 148 21.36 -6.22 8.37
CA THR A 148 20.02 -6.80 8.23
C THR A 148 19.09 -6.15 9.25
N LEU A 149 17.86 -5.84 8.87
CA LEU A 149 16.86 -5.32 9.79
C LEU A 149 16.63 -6.28 10.96
N PRO A 150 16.39 -5.78 12.17
CA PRO A 150 16.12 -6.65 13.32
C PRO A 150 14.78 -7.39 13.20
N TYR A 151 13.83 -6.83 12.45
CA TYR A 151 12.50 -7.38 12.20
C TYR A 151 12.24 -7.42 10.70
N THR A 152 11.34 -8.28 10.25
CA THR A 152 10.83 -8.24 8.89
C THR A 152 9.93 -7.02 8.73
N LEU A 153 10.28 -6.13 7.79
CA LEU A 153 9.41 -5.03 7.38
C LEU A 153 8.43 -5.58 6.33
N ARG A 154 7.13 -5.49 6.61
CA ARG A 154 6.06 -5.97 5.73
C ARG A 154 5.15 -4.83 5.30
N VAL A 155 4.95 -4.69 3.99
CA VAL A 155 3.89 -3.88 3.42
C VAL A 155 2.70 -4.79 3.14
N LEU A 156 1.52 -4.47 3.69
CA LEU A 156 0.25 -5.15 3.41
C LEU A 156 -0.59 -4.29 2.46
N LEU A 157 -1.14 -4.94 1.44
CA LEU A 157 -1.93 -4.33 0.39
C LEU A 157 -3.34 -4.94 0.40
N GLY A 158 -4.28 -4.27 1.05
CA GLY A 158 -5.67 -4.68 1.21
C GLY A 158 -6.48 -4.50 -0.08
N CYS A 159 -7.58 -5.23 -0.19
CA CYS A 159 -8.39 -5.29 -1.41
C CYS A 159 -9.88 -4.98 -1.21
N SER A 160 -10.32 -4.57 0.00
CA SER A 160 -11.74 -4.29 0.31
C SER A 160 -11.86 -3.46 1.59
N GLU A 161 -11.11 -2.34 1.68
CA GLU A 161 -11.20 -1.44 2.82
C GLU A 161 -12.55 -0.74 2.83
N GLU A 162 -12.93 -0.18 1.69
CA GLU A 162 -14.13 0.64 1.46
C GLU A 162 -15.45 -0.10 1.70
N THR A 163 -15.41 -1.42 1.83
CA THR A 163 -16.60 -2.28 1.90
C THR A 163 -16.61 -3.23 3.09
N GLY A 164 -15.67 -3.05 4.05
CA GLY A 164 -15.74 -3.74 5.34
C GLY A 164 -14.56 -4.58 5.76
N MET A 165 -13.41 -4.46 5.09
CA MET A 165 -12.11 -5.01 5.52
C MET A 165 -12.08 -6.54 5.75
N THR A 166 -12.93 -7.32 5.07
CA THR A 166 -13.01 -8.78 5.26
C THR A 166 -11.70 -9.51 4.91
N TYR A 167 -10.83 -8.87 4.14
CA TYR A 167 -9.50 -9.36 3.81
C TYR A 167 -8.59 -9.48 5.05
N VAL A 168 -8.80 -8.66 6.09
CA VAL A 168 -7.98 -8.70 7.31
C VAL A 168 -8.19 -10.01 8.06
N ASP A 169 -9.44 -10.40 8.27
CA ASP A 169 -9.77 -11.67 8.93
C ASP A 169 -9.21 -12.85 8.11
N TYR A 170 -9.40 -12.82 6.79
CA TYR A 170 -8.89 -13.85 5.88
C TYR A 170 -7.36 -14.01 5.98
N TYR A 171 -6.64 -12.88 6.04
CA TYR A 171 -5.19 -12.86 6.17
C TYR A 171 -4.74 -13.41 7.54
N LEU A 172 -5.36 -12.95 8.64
CA LEU A 172 -4.98 -13.33 10.01
C LEU A 172 -5.27 -14.80 10.34
N GLU A 173 -6.21 -15.43 9.66
CA GLU A 173 -6.42 -16.88 9.76
C GLU A 173 -5.25 -17.72 9.20
N ARG A 174 -4.43 -17.13 8.32
CA ARG A 174 -3.40 -17.84 7.52
C ARG A 174 -1.99 -17.33 7.78
N ASN A 175 -1.86 -16.18 8.40
CA ASN A 175 -0.59 -15.50 8.62
C ASN A 175 -0.48 -15.00 10.06
N PRO A 176 0.74 -14.91 10.62
CA PRO A 176 0.92 -14.32 11.93
C PRO A 176 0.52 -12.84 11.92
N MET A 177 -0.09 -12.40 13.01
CA MET A 177 -0.39 -11.00 13.23
C MET A 177 0.92 -10.22 13.39
N PRO A 178 1.11 -9.08 12.71
CA PRO A 178 2.25 -8.21 12.93
C PRO A 178 2.34 -7.73 14.37
N ALA A 179 3.55 -7.64 14.92
CA ALA A 179 3.75 -7.12 16.27
C ALA A 179 3.45 -5.62 16.39
N PHE A 180 3.59 -4.91 15.28
CA PHE A 180 3.21 -3.50 15.11
C PHE A 180 2.72 -3.29 13.70
N CYS A 181 1.64 -2.53 13.55
CA CYS A 181 1.10 -2.15 12.25
C CYS A 181 0.60 -0.70 12.33
N PHE A 182 0.83 0.08 11.26
CA PHE A 182 0.19 1.37 11.08
C PHE A 182 -0.41 1.48 9.68
N THR A 183 -1.46 2.27 9.55
CA THR A 183 -2.05 2.61 8.26
C THR A 183 -1.71 4.06 7.91
N PRO A 184 -1.23 4.35 6.68
CA PRO A 184 -1.00 5.71 6.20
C PRO A 184 -2.25 6.34 5.55
N ASP A 185 -3.42 5.82 5.82
CA ASP A 185 -4.71 6.16 5.20
C ASP A 185 -5.41 7.32 5.92
N ALA A 186 -4.68 8.31 6.38
CA ALA A 186 -5.23 9.53 6.99
C ALA A 186 -4.18 10.64 7.06
N ASP A 187 -4.68 11.87 7.22
CA ASP A 187 -3.85 13.04 7.50
C ASP A 187 -3.33 13.06 8.96
N PHE A 188 -2.29 13.89 9.21
CA PHE A 188 -1.84 14.16 10.57
C PHE A 188 -2.91 14.92 11.39
N PRO A 189 -2.99 14.71 12.72
CA PRO A 189 -2.05 13.97 13.57
C PRO A 189 -2.24 12.46 13.53
N VAL A 190 -1.16 11.71 13.88
CA VAL A 190 -1.23 10.27 14.03
C VAL A 190 -2.20 9.89 15.15
N GLY A 191 -3.23 9.11 14.81
CA GLY A 191 -4.13 8.48 15.78
C GLY A 191 -3.44 7.28 16.45
N TYR A 192 -3.50 7.21 17.77
CA TYR A 192 -2.99 6.07 18.52
C TYR A 192 -4.11 5.41 19.31
N GLY A 193 -4.51 4.23 18.85
CA GLY A 193 -5.63 3.49 19.42
C GLY A 193 -6.99 4.12 19.08
N GLU A 194 -7.84 3.36 18.43
CA GLU A 194 -9.17 3.82 18.04
C GLU A 194 -10.25 3.34 19.00
N LYS A 195 -11.34 4.13 19.09
CA LYS A 195 -12.57 3.71 19.74
C LYS A 195 -13.42 2.97 18.71
N GLY A 196 -14.23 2.02 19.18
CA GLY A 196 -15.29 1.47 18.34
C GLY A 196 -16.29 2.56 17.94
N GLY A 197 -16.71 2.54 16.67
CA GLY A 197 -17.76 3.39 16.14
C GLY A 197 -19.09 2.64 16.05
N PHE A 198 -20.20 3.33 16.21
CA PHE A 198 -21.54 2.83 15.91
C PHE A 198 -22.21 3.75 14.92
N GLY A 199 -22.60 3.21 13.76
CA GLY A 199 -23.37 3.91 12.74
C GLY A 199 -24.75 3.28 12.58
N GLY A 200 -25.79 4.11 12.39
CA GLY A 200 -27.13 3.65 12.11
C GLY A 200 -27.87 4.60 11.15
N ALA A 201 -28.63 4.05 10.23
CA ALA A 201 -29.53 4.79 9.39
C ALA A 201 -30.97 4.65 9.92
N PHE A 202 -31.68 5.77 10.04
CA PHE A 202 -33.13 5.78 10.31
C PHE A 202 -33.83 5.89 8.95
N VAL A 203 -34.74 4.96 8.67
CA VAL A 203 -35.55 4.90 7.46
C VAL A 203 -36.99 5.31 7.83
#